data_499d3d43772ca3bbb8f1f6a6b679ea56
#
_entry.id   499d3d43772ca3bbb8f1f6a6b679ea56
#
_cell.length_a   1.000
_cell.length_b   1.000
_cell.length_c   1.000
_cell.angle_alpha   90.00
_cell.angle_beta   90.00
_cell.angle_gamma   90.00
#
_symmetry.space_group_name_H-M   'P 1'
#
loop_
_entity.id
_entity.type
_entity.pdbx_description
1 polymer ?
#
loop_
_entity_poly.entity_id
_entity_poly.type
_entity_poly.pdbx_seq_one_letter_code
_entity_poly.pdbx_strand_id
1 'polypeptide(L)'
;MFTLIHEMRCRLMTAPAFDGRKIIGAILFEDTMMRQVGEISVADYLWSTRNVVPFLKIDKGLEEAQNGVQILKPIPGLDALLRRATDAGIFGTKMRSVIHSANAKGIAAIVAQQFDVAQTILEHGLIPIIEPEINIQSADKAVSETLLCDEILTQLDRLNADQSVILKLTLPEVNNSYAPLIAHQNVLRVVALSGGYTRPIANQRLRQNAGMIASFSRALLDGLSAAQTDAEFNQRLSQSIQEIYDASVAGEDASLC
;
A
#
# COMPACT_ATOMS: atom_id res chain seq x y z
N MET A 1 -19.65 12.15 11.88
CA MET A 1 -18.49 11.24 11.87
C MET A 1 -17.68 11.37 10.57
N PHE A 2 -18.24 11.18 9.37
CA PHE A 2 -17.49 11.29 8.11
C PHE A 2 -16.85 12.67 7.86
N THR A 3 -17.48 13.76 8.24
CA THR A 3 -16.94 15.12 8.14
C THR A 3 -15.67 15.30 8.97
N LEU A 4 -15.67 14.86 10.21
CA LEU A 4 -14.51 14.93 11.11
C LEU A 4 -13.31 14.11 10.59
N ILE A 5 -13.59 12.92 10.02
CA ILE A 5 -12.57 12.10 9.38
C ILE A 5 -11.98 12.80 8.16
N HIS A 6 -12.81 13.45 7.36
CA HIS A 6 -12.35 14.22 6.20
C HIS A 6 -11.51 15.43 6.63
N GLU A 7 -11.93 16.19 7.63
CA GLU A 7 -11.16 17.31 8.20
C GLU A 7 -9.77 16.87 8.64
N MET A 8 -9.68 15.73 9.35
CA MET A 8 -8.39 15.17 9.76
C MET A 8 -7.52 14.77 8.56
N ARG A 9 -8.11 14.20 7.50
CA ARG A 9 -7.41 13.86 6.25
C ARG A 9 -6.97 15.12 5.50
N CYS A 10 -7.82 16.15 5.44
CA CYS A 10 -7.45 17.45 4.88
C CYS A 10 -6.27 18.05 5.63
N ARG A 11 -6.31 18.08 6.97
CA ARG A 11 -5.21 18.57 7.79
C ARG A 11 -3.90 17.86 7.49
N LEU A 12 -3.95 16.53 7.32
CA LEU A 12 -2.78 15.74 6.93
C LEU A 12 -2.25 16.15 5.54
N MET A 13 -3.13 16.17 4.53
CA MET A 13 -2.74 16.44 3.13
C MET A 13 -2.31 17.89 2.91
N THR A 14 -2.83 18.83 3.69
CA THR A 14 -2.47 20.27 3.60
C THR A 14 -1.24 20.63 4.41
N ALA A 15 -0.80 19.78 5.34
CA ALA A 15 0.40 20.02 6.14
C ALA A 15 1.62 20.24 5.22
N PRO A 16 2.47 21.26 5.47
CA PRO A 16 3.64 21.55 4.64
C PRO A 16 4.61 20.39 4.45
N ALA A 17 4.72 19.49 5.44
CA ALA A 17 5.56 18.31 5.38
C ALA A 17 5.04 17.21 4.44
N PHE A 18 3.75 17.26 4.06
CA PHE A 18 3.13 16.26 3.19
C PHE A 18 3.27 16.67 1.72
N ASP A 19 4.35 16.29 1.08
CA ASP A 19 4.64 16.61 -0.32
C ASP A 19 5.42 15.50 -1.05
N GLY A 20 5.45 15.60 -2.39
CA GLY A 20 6.04 14.61 -3.31
C GLY A 20 7.57 14.49 -3.25
N ARG A 21 8.27 15.32 -2.46
CA ARG A 21 9.74 15.18 -2.29
C ARG A 21 10.10 13.93 -1.49
N LYS A 22 9.18 13.45 -0.62
CA LYS A 22 9.38 12.27 0.23
C LYS A 22 8.20 11.30 0.21
N ILE A 23 7.03 11.72 -0.25
CA ILE A 23 5.81 10.91 -0.32
C ILE A 23 5.43 10.71 -1.78
N ILE A 24 5.63 9.51 -2.31
CA ILE A 24 5.32 9.19 -3.70
C ILE A 24 3.82 9.09 -3.93
N GLY A 25 3.07 8.48 -3.02
CA GLY A 25 1.65 8.23 -3.23
C GLY A 25 0.83 8.21 -1.95
N ALA A 26 -0.48 8.37 -2.11
CA ALA A 26 -1.46 8.31 -1.02
C ALA A 26 -2.64 7.43 -1.42
N ILE A 27 -3.06 6.53 -0.50
CA ILE A 27 -4.18 5.63 -0.72
C ILE A 27 -5.43 6.24 -0.08
N LEU A 28 -6.40 6.61 -0.91
CA LEU A 28 -7.65 7.25 -0.54
C LEU A 28 -8.75 6.20 -0.31
N PHE A 29 -9.71 6.53 0.56
CA PHE A 29 -11.01 5.86 0.60
C PHE A 29 -11.95 6.49 -0.44
N GLU A 30 -12.96 5.75 -0.89
CA GLU A 30 -13.95 6.21 -1.87
C GLU A 30 -14.61 7.54 -1.44
N ASP A 31 -15.03 7.65 -0.15
CA ASP A 31 -15.56 8.89 0.41
C ASP A 31 -14.57 10.07 0.28
N THR A 32 -13.28 9.84 0.47
CA THR A 32 -12.26 10.89 0.35
C THR A 32 -12.01 11.30 -1.10
N MET A 33 -11.98 10.34 -2.03
CA MET A 33 -11.84 10.60 -3.46
C MET A 33 -12.93 11.54 -3.99
N MET A 34 -14.17 11.39 -3.48
CA MET A 34 -15.34 12.18 -3.90
C MET A 34 -15.43 13.55 -3.23
N ARG A 35 -14.44 13.96 -2.44
CA ARG A 35 -14.41 15.22 -1.71
C ARG A 35 -13.38 16.20 -2.28
N GLN A 36 -13.32 17.39 -1.67
CA GLN A 36 -12.45 18.49 -2.07
C GLN A 36 -11.56 18.95 -0.91
N VAL A 37 -10.43 19.54 -1.26
CA VAL A 37 -9.57 20.36 -0.42
C VAL A 37 -9.70 21.80 -0.92
N GLY A 38 -10.41 22.65 -0.18
CA GLY A 38 -10.87 23.92 -0.73
C GLY A 38 -11.85 23.69 -1.89
N GLU A 39 -11.54 24.22 -3.06
CA GLU A 39 -12.35 24.09 -4.29
C GLU A 39 -11.82 23.03 -5.27
N ILE A 40 -10.75 22.33 -4.91
CA ILE A 40 -10.05 21.36 -5.78
C ILE A 40 -10.39 19.94 -5.34
N SER A 41 -10.63 19.01 -6.27
CA SER A 41 -10.83 17.60 -5.94
C SER A 41 -9.60 17.05 -5.18
N VAL A 42 -9.82 16.10 -4.26
CA VAL A 42 -8.71 15.53 -3.47
C VAL A 42 -7.64 14.92 -4.37
N ALA A 43 -8.02 14.24 -5.44
CA ALA A 43 -7.06 13.63 -6.37
C ALA A 43 -6.23 14.69 -7.12
N ASP A 44 -6.87 15.74 -7.65
CA ASP A 44 -6.18 16.84 -8.33
C ASP A 44 -5.28 17.63 -7.37
N TYR A 45 -5.73 17.84 -6.13
CA TYR A 45 -4.92 18.48 -5.10
C TYR A 45 -3.63 17.69 -4.81
N LEU A 46 -3.74 16.37 -4.68
CA LEU A 46 -2.58 15.50 -4.50
C LEU A 46 -1.64 15.56 -5.69
N TRP A 47 -2.15 15.41 -6.92
CA TRP A 47 -1.37 15.47 -8.14
C TRP A 47 -0.69 16.82 -8.34
N SER A 48 -1.51 17.88 -8.42
CA SER A 48 -1.07 19.19 -8.95
C SER A 48 -0.43 20.07 -7.90
N THR A 49 -0.86 19.94 -6.62
CA THR A 49 -0.38 20.81 -5.54
C THR A 49 0.69 20.14 -4.69
N ARG A 50 0.59 18.83 -4.50
CA ARG A 50 1.49 18.08 -3.61
C ARG A 50 2.50 17.22 -4.35
N ASN A 51 2.32 16.96 -5.65
CA ASN A 51 3.10 16.01 -6.46
C ASN A 51 3.06 14.60 -5.86
N VAL A 52 1.91 14.20 -5.31
CA VAL A 52 1.66 12.90 -4.68
C VAL A 52 0.66 12.12 -5.50
N VAL A 53 1.00 10.89 -5.88
CA VAL A 53 0.16 10.02 -6.72
C VAL A 53 -1.04 9.49 -5.95
N PRO A 54 -2.29 9.73 -6.37
CA PRO A 54 -3.48 9.25 -5.69
C PRO A 54 -3.83 7.80 -6.10
N PHE A 55 -4.03 6.94 -5.10
CA PHE A 55 -4.57 5.59 -5.26
C PHE A 55 -5.91 5.45 -4.54
N LEU A 56 -6.75 4.54 -4.98
CA LEU A 56 -8.05 4.25 -4.38
C LEU A 56 -8.08 2.88 -3.69
N LYS A 57 -8.47 2.83 -2.42
CA LYS A 57 -8.82 1.57 -1.73
C LYS A 57 -10.16 1.07 -2.22
N ILE A 58 -10.19 -0.12 -2.86
CA ILE A 58 -11.39 -0.70 -3.46
C ILE A 58 -12.00 -1.87 -2.69
N ASP A 59 -11.23 -2.56 -1.83
CA ASP A 59 -11.74 -3.73 -1.08
C ASP A 59 -12.88 -3.34 -0.13
N LYS A 60 -13.86 -4.24 0.01
CA LYS A 60 -15.07 -4.07 0.85
C LYS A 60 -15.01 -4.90 2.13
N GLY A 61 -13.82 -5.31 2.55
CA GLY A 61 -13.56 -6.15 3.70
C GLY A 61 -13.19 -7.58 3.31
N LEU A 62 -13.13 -8.44 4.31
CA LEU A 62 -12.64 -9.81 4.18
C LEU A 62 -13.74 -10.81 4.47
N GLU A 63 -13.69 -11.96 3.80
CA GLU A 63 -14.50 -13.13 4.14
C GLU A 63 -14.03 -13.76 5.45
N GLU A 64 -14.79 -14.72 5.99
CA GLU A 64 -14.36 -15.51 7.13
C GLU A 64 -13.08 -16.30 6.83
N ALA A 65 -12.28 -16.54 7.86
CA ALA A 65 -11.01 -17.23 7.70
C ALA A 65 -11.23 -18.69 7.31
N GLN A 66 -10.62 -19.11 6.20
CA GLN A 66 -10.59 -20.49 5.73
C GLN A 66 -9.18 -20.84 5.24
N ASN A 67 -8.72 -22.08 5.46
CA ASN A 67 -7.41 -22.55 5.02
C ASN A 67 -6.26 -21.59 5.44
N GLY A 68 -6.33 -21.05 6.64
CA GLY A 68 -5.32 -20.12 7.16
C GLY A 68 -5.30 -18.73 6.52
N VAL A 69 -6.31 -18.35 5.74
CA VAL A 69 -6.38 -17.07 5.04
C VAL A 69 -7.75 -16.43 5.10
N GLN A 70 -7.81 -15.13 4.82
CA GLN A 70 -9.04 -14.37 4.56
C GLN A 70 -8.95 -13.72 3.19
N ILE A 71 -9.76 -14.19 2.25
CA ILE A 71 -9.89 -13.60 0.91
C ILE A 71 -10.74 -12.33 0.92
N LEU A 72 -10.74 -11.60 -0.17
CA LEU A 72 -11.59 -10.42 -0.35
C LEU A 72 -13.07 -10.81 -0.41
N LYS A 73 -13.93 -10.00 0.22
CA LYS A 73 -15.35 -10.01 -0.10
C LYS A 73 -15.58 -9.56 -1.53
N PRO A 74 -16.66 -10.01 -2.19
CA PRO A 74 -17.04 -9.51 -3.50
C PRO A 74 -17.06 -7.97 -3.53
N ILE A 75 -16.63 -7.40 -4.65
CA ILE A 75 -16.65 -5.95 -4.87
C ILE A 75 -17.76 -5.63 -5.88
N PRO A 76 -19.00 -5.46 -5.43
CA PRO A 76 -20.11 -5.20 -6.35
C PRO A 76 -19.90 -3.86 -7.05
N GLY A 77 -20.18 -3.84 -8.36
CA GLY A 77 -20.05 -2.64 -9.18
C GLY A 77 -18.59 -2.17 -9.37
N LEU A 78 -17.63 -3.09 -9.37
CA LEU A 78 -16.20 -2.77 -9.54
C LEU A 78 -15.96 -1.93 -10.79
N ASP A 79 -16.49 -2.30 -11.96
CA ASP A 79 -16.32 -1.53 -13.20
C ASP A 79 -16.81 -0.08 -13.09
N ALA A 80 -17.95 0.14 -12.44
CA ALA A 80 -18.48 1.49 -12.23
C ALA A 80 -17.60 2.29 -11.27
N LEU A 81 -17.04 1.65 -10.26
CA LEU A 81 -16.09 2.27 -9.33
C LEU A 81 -14.79 2.64 -10.04
N LEU A 82 -14.25 1.76 -10.88
CA LEU A 82 -13.01 2.00 -11.62
C LEU A 82 -13.16 3.13 -12.64
N ARG A 83 -14.29 3.20 -13.36
CA ARG A 83 -14.59 4.35 -14.23
C ARG A 83 -14.60 5.66 -13.45
N ARG A 84 -15.32 5.73 -12.33
CA ARG A 84 -15.31 6.94 -11.48
C ARG A 84 -13.91 7.29 -10.95
N ALA A 85 -13.08 6.29 -10.65
CA ALA A 85 -11.71 6.50 -10.22
C ALA A 85 -10.86 7.11 -11.35
N THR A 86 -10.97 6.58 -12.57
CA THR A 86 -10.30 7.13 -13.76
C THR A 86 -10.74 8.56 -14.03
N ASP A 87 -12.05 8.83 -14.03
CA ASP A 87 -12.62 10.18 -14.23
C ASP A 87 -12.16 11.17 -13.15
N ALA A 88 -11.91 10.69 -11.92
CA ALA A 88 -11.40 11.50 -10.81
C ALA A 88 -9.88 11.69 -10.82
N GLY A 89 -9.14 11.17 -11.81
CA GLY A 89 -7.68 11.30 -11.90
C GLY A 89 -6.90 10.37 -10.95
N ILE A 90 -7.51 9.28 -10.49
CA ILE A 90 -6.82 8.24 -9.70
C ILE A 90 -5.85 7.48 -10.62
N PHE A 91 -4.64 7.26 -10.13
CA PHE A 91 -3.59 6.52 -10.84
C PHE A 91 -3.75 5.00 -10.74
N GLY A 92 -4.21 4.51 -9.61
CA GLY A 92 -4.32 3.08 -9.38
C GLY A 92 -5.16 2.74 -8.15
N THR A 93 -5.25 1.46 -7.85
CA THR A 93 -6.11 0.98 -6.77
C THR A 93 -5.33 0.16 -5.75
N LYS A 94 -5.95 -0.11 -4.59
CA LYS A 94 -5.41 -0.99 -3.57
C LYS A 94 -6.47 -1.92 -3.01
N MET A 95 -6.14 -3.22 -2.87
CA MET A 95 -6.97 -4.24 -2.27
C MET A 95 -6.16 -5.10 -1.29
N ARG A 96 -6.76 -5.50 -0.15
CA ARG A 96 -6.06 -6.19 0.93
C ARG A 96 -6.75 -7.50 1.31
N SER A 97 -6.00 -8.59 1.31
CA SER A 97 -6.33 -9.89 1.92
C SER A 97 -5.39 -10.18 3.10
N VAL A 98 -5.67 -11.22 3.89
CA VAL A 98 -4.84 -11.56 5.06
C VAL A 98 -4.50 -13.04 5.07
N ILE A 99 -3.22 -13.34 5.33
CA ILE A 99 -2.66 -14.68 5.53
C ILE A 99 -2.33 -14.84 7.03
N HIS A 100 -2.90 -15.85 7.66
CA HIS A 100 -2.72 -16.15 9.09
C HIS A 100 -1.75 -17.30 9.36
N SER A 101 -1.57 -18.21 8.38
CA SER A 101 -0.67 -19.36 8.50
C SER A 101 -0.20 -19.85 7.13
N ALA A 102 0.88 -20.66 7.12
CA ALA A 102 1.50 -21.20 5.92
C ALA A 102 0.66 -22.34 5.30
N ASN A 103 -0.48 -22.01 4.76
CA ASN A 103 -1.34 -22.95 4.04
C ASN A 103 -1.22 -22.67 2.53
N ALA A 104 -0.54 -23.53 1.80
CA ALA A 104 -0.28 -23.37 0.36
C ALA A 104 -1.57 -23.17 -0.45
N LYS A 105 -2.63 -23.95 -0.17
CA LYS A 105 -3.91 -23.82 -0.87
C LYS A 105 -4.59 -22.47 -0.60
N GLY A 106 -4.54 -22.00 0.65
CA GLY A 106 -5.10 -20.70 1.03
C GLY A 106 -4.32 -19.54 0.39
N ILE A 107 -2.99 -19.61 0.42
CA ILE A 107 -2.11 -18.58 -0.17
C ILE A 107 -2.32 -18.51 -1.69
N ALA A 108 -2.36 -19.66 -2.37
CA ALA A 108 -2.66 -19.71 -3.81
C ALA A 108 -4.04 -19.10 -4.13
N ALA A 109 -5.07 -19.35 -3.31
CA ALA A 109 -6.39 -18.78 -3.50
C ALA A 109 -6.41 -17.25 -3.33
N ILE A 110 -5.68 -16.70 -2.34
CA ILE A 110 -5.53 -15.25 -2.16
C ILE A 110 -4.87 -14.61 -3.36
N VAL A 111 -3.75 -15.17 -3.81
CA VAL A 111 -2.97 -14.61 -4.92
C VAL A 111 -3.79 -14.66 -6.20
N ALA A 112 -4.40 -15.81 -6.53
CA ALA A 112 -5.27 -15.93 -7.70
C ALA A 112 -6.40 -14.90 -7.68
N GLN A 113 -7.15 -14.78 -6.56
CA GLN A 113 -8.24 -13.80 -6.46
C GLN A 113 -7.76 -12.37 -6.67
N GLN A 114 -6.64 -11.96 -6.07
CA GLN A 114 -6.14 -10.60 -6.23
C GLN A 114 -5.65 -10.32 -7.65
N PHE A 115 -5.04 -11.30 -8.32
CA PHE A 115 -4.63 -11.14 -9.72
C PHE A 115 -5.83 -11.12 -10.68
N ASP A 116 -6.90 -11.89 -10.43
CA ASP A 116 -8.15 -11.81 -11.19
C ASP A 116 -8.78 -10.41 -11.10
N VAL A 117 -8.84 -9.84 -9.91
CA VAL A 117 -9.30 -8.46 -9.70
C VAL A 117 -8.33 -7.44 -10.34
N ALA A 118 -7.02 -7.69 -10.24
CA ALA A 118 -6.00 -6.84 -10.85
C ALA A 118 -6.13 -6.79 -12.38
N GLN A 119 -6.50 -7.89 -13.03
CA GLN A 119 -6.75 -7.90 -14.48
C GLN A 119 -7.86 -6.92 -14.87
N THR A 120 -8.99 -6.93 -14.15
CA THR A 120 -10.07 -5.95 -14.36
C THR A 120 -9.58 -4.51 -14.16
N ILE A 121 -8.74 -4.26 -13.15
CA ILE A 121 -8.17 -2.93 -12.87
C ILE A 121 -7.29 -2.45 -14.03
N LEU A 122 -6.41 -3.33 -14.54
CA LEU A 122 -5.53 -3.06 -15.67
C LEU A 122 -6.32 -2.75 -16.96
N GLU A 123 -7.44 -3.43 -17.20
CA GLU A 123 -8.35 -3.15 -18.34
C GLU A 123 -8.96 -1.74 -18.30
N HIS A 124 -9.06 -1.15 -17.11
CA HIS A 124 -9.46 0.25 -16.91
C HIS A 124 -8.30 1.25 -16.98
N GLY A 125 -7.09 0.81 -17.31
CA GLY A 125 -5.89 1.66 -17.38
C GLY A 125 -5.35 2.11 -16.04
N LEU A 126 -5.74 1.45 -14.94
CA LEU A 126 -5.29 1.75 -13.58
C LEU A 126 -4.24 0.73 -13.12
N ILE A 127 -3.32 1.16 -12.24
CA ILE A 127 -2.29 0.29 -11.67
C ILE A 127 -2.79 -0.35 -10.37
N PRO A 128 -2.90 -1.70 -10.27
CA PRO A 128 -3.29 -2.36 -9.04
C PRO A 128 -2.15 -2.43 -8.03
N ILE A 129 -2.44 -2.10 -6.77
CA ILE A 129 -1.62 -2.47 -5.61
C ILE A 129 -2.23 -3.73 -5.01
N ILE A 130 -1.52 -4.84 -5.14
CA ILE A 130 -1.86 -6.17 -4.65
C ILE A 130 -1.30 -6.29 -3.22
N GLU A 131 -2.18 -6.44 -2.21
CA GLU A 131 -1.80 -6.45 -0.78
C GLU A 131 -2.24 -7.76 -0.08
N PRO A 132 -1.54 -8.89 -0.29
CA PRO A 132 -1.70 -10.10 0.48
C PRO A 132 -0.90 -9.98 1.80
N GLU A 133 -1.48 -9.35 2.81
CA GLU A 133 -0.83 -9.11 4.11
C GLU A 133 -0.64 -10.41 4.88
N ILE A 134 0.58 -10.73 5.29
CA ILE A 134 0.86 -11.81 6.24
C ILE A 134 0.79 -11.24 7.66
N ASN A 135 0.03 -11.90 8.52
CA ASN A 135 -0.07 -11.53 9.93
C ASN A 135 1.29 -11.65 10.61
N ILE A 136 1.77 -10.56 11.19
CA ILE A 136 3.08 -10.52 11.86
C ILE A 136 3.17 -11.41 13.11
N GLN A 137 2.03 -11.87 13.65
CA GLN A 137 1.95 -12.80 14.76
C GLN A 137 1.90 -14.27 14.32
N SER A 138 1.96 -14.55 13.01
CA SER A 138 1.97 -15.91 12.50
C SER A 138 3.24 -16.64 12.95
N ALA A 139 3.08 -17.84 13.52
CA ALA A 139 4.21 -18.64 13.98
C ALA A 139 5.07 -19.19 12.82
N ASP A 140 4.48 -19.29 11.62
CA ASP A 140 5.09 -19.81 10.39
C ASP A 140 5.22 -18.72 9.31
N LYS A 141 5.41 -17.46 9.76
CA LYS A 141 5.47 -16.27 8.90
C LYS A 141 6.52 -16.43 7.77
N ALA A 142 7.73 -16.87 8.06
CA ALA A 142 8.79 -17.04 7.06
C ALA A 142 8.41 -18.08 5.99
N VAL A 143 7.72 -19.16 6.37
CA VAL A 143 7.22 -20.17 5.42
C VAL A 143 6.10 -19.58 4.57
N SER A 144 5.20 -18.81 5.18
CA SER A 144 4.14 -18.09 4.45
C SER A 144 4.72 -17.12 3.43
N GLU A 145 5.81 -16.43 3.74
CA GLU A 145 6.50 -15.50 2.85
C GLU A 145 7.10 -16.19 1.63
N THR A 146 7.72 -17.35 1.82
CA THR A 146 8.25 -18.17 0.71
C THR A 146 7.13 -18.63 -0.22
N LEU A 147 6.08 -19.24 0.33
CA LEU A 147 4.92 -19.69 -0.46
C LEU A 147 4.26 -18.52 -1.22
N LEU A 148 4.11 -17.38 -0.56
CA LEU A 148 3.54 -16.19 -1.16
C LEU A 148 4.40 -15.65 -2.32
N CYS A 149 5.72 -15.61 -2.13
CA CYS A 149 6.66 -15.15 -3.16
C CYS A 149 6.56 -16.04 -4.42
N ASP A 150 6.56 -17.35 -4.26
CA ASP A 150 6.48 -18.31 -5.36
C ASP A 150 5.16 -18.19 -6.14
N GLU A 151 4.04 -18.06 -5.41
CA GLU A 151 2.71 -17.88 -6.03
C GLU A 151 2.59 -16.54 -6.77
N ILE A 152 3.11 -15.45 -6.20
CA ILE A 152 3.12 -14.15 -6.87
C ILE A 152 3.96 -14.21 -8.15
N LEU A 153 5.17 -14.79 -8.13
CA LEU A 153 6.00 -14.96 -9.33
C LEU A 153 5.25 -15.74 -10.42
N THR A 154 4.57 -16.84 -10.04
CA THR A 154 3.76 -17.63 -10.96
C THR A 154 2.66 -16.81 -11.65
N GLN A 155 2.04 -15.86 -10.94
CA GLN A 155 1.01 -15.01 -11.54
C GLN A 155 1.61 -13.84 -12.35
N LEU A 156 2.73 -13.28 -11.90
CA LEU A 156 3.44 -12.22 -12.64
C LEU A 156 3.90 -12.70 -14.02
N ASP A 157 4.40 -13.94 -14.12
CA ASP A 157 4.82 -14.57 -15.38
C ASP A 157 3.67 -14.73 -16.39
N ARG A 158 2.42 -14.60 -15.97
CA ARG A 158 1.22 -14.66 -16.84
C ARG A 158 0.76 -13.30 -17.34
N LEU A 159 1.30 -12.21 -16.76
CA LEU A 159 0.97 -10.86 -17.21
C LEU A 159 1.60 -10.56 -18.56
N ASN A 160 0.92 -9.75 -19.37
CA ASN A 160 1.50 -9.23 -20.61
C ASN A 160 2.63 -8.24 -20.27
N ALA A 161 3.56 -8.06 -21.20
CA ALA A 161 4.75 -7.20 -20.99
C ALA A 161 4.42 -5.72 -20.75
N ASP A 162 3.24 -5.26 -21.19
CA ASP A 162 2.73 -3.90 -21.01
C ASP A 162 1.91 -3.72 -19.72
N GLN A 163 1.64 -4.81 -18.99
CA GLN A 163 0.92 -4.78 -17.73
C GLN A 163 1.88 -4.63 -16.56
N SER A 164 1.55 -3.77 -15.62
CA SER A 164 2.37 -3.53 -14.44
C SER A 164 1.54 -3.50 -13.17
N VAL A 165 2.11 -4.01 -12.08
CA VAL A 165 1.49 -4.03 -10.76
C VAL A 165 2.43 -3.44 -9.70
N ILE A 166 1.87 -3.01 -8.59
CA ILE A 166 2.60 -2.70 -7.36
C ILE A 166 2.25 -3.78 -6.34
N LEU A 167 3.26 -4.29 -5.65
CA LEU A 167 3.08 -5.26 -4.58
C LEU A 167 3.22 -4.56 -3.23
N LYS A 168 2.27 -4.77 -2.33
CA LYS A 168 2.32 -4.26 -0.97
C LYS A 168 2.37 -5.42 0.01
N LEU A 169 3.56 -5.64 0.57
CA LEU A 169 3.88 -6.85 1.32
C LEU A 169 4.23 -6.55 2.78
N THR A 170 4.03 -7.53 3.64
CA THR A 170 4.50 -7.48 5.03
C THR A 170 6.03 -7.50 5.04
N LEU A 171 6.65 -6.68 5.90
CA LEU A 171 8.10 -6.70 6.11
C LEU A 171 8.57 -8.13 6.45
N PRO A 172 9.51 -8.70 5.68
CA PRO A 172 9.83 -10.13 5.77
C PRO A 172 10.69 -10.48 7.00
N GLU A 173 10.67 -11.76 7.38
CA GLU A 173 11.55 -12.29 8.43
C GLU A 173 12.98 -12.47 7.92
N VAL A 174 13.12 -12.92 6.68
CA VAL A 174 14.43 -13.07 6.01
C VAL A 174 14.69 -11.86 5.15
N ASN A 175 15.78 -11.15 5.39
CA ASN A 175 16.15 -9.95 4.65
C ASN A 175 16.27 -10.27 3.15
N ASN A 176 15.72 -9.36 2.31
CA ASN A 176 15.75 -9.45 0.85
C ASN A 176 15.05 -10.68 0.24
N SER A 177 14.17 -11.37 0.99
CA SER A 177 13.43 -12.53 0.46
C SER A 177 12.53 -12.18 -0.74
N TYR A 178 12.14 -10.92 -0.88
CA TYR A 178 11.34 -10.42 -2.02
C TYR A 178 12.17 -9.86 -3.18
N ALA A 179 13.50 -10.02 -3.18
CA ALA A 179 14.36 -9.56 -4.27
C ALA A 179 13.92 -10.08 -5.66
N PRO A 180 13.46 -11.34 -5.84
CA PRO A 180 12.94 -11.80 -7.12
C PRO A 180 11.71 -11.03 -7.60
N LEU A 181 10.82 -10.62 -6.68
CA LEU A 181 9.63 -9.80 -7.00
C LEU A 181 10.03 -8.38 -7.39
N ILE A 182 11.02 -7.80 -6.71
CA ILE A 182 11.54 -6.46 -7.00
C ILE A 182 12.18 -6.40 -8.39
N ALA A 183 12.86 -7.48 -8.79
CA ALA A 183 13.53 -7.58 -10.09
C ALA A 183 12.58 -7.93 -11.25
N HIS A 184 11.33 -8.29 -10.98
CA HIS A 184 10.41 -8.74 -12.01
C HIS A 184 9.93 -7.58 -12.90
N GLN A 185 9.98 -7.74 -14.24
CA GLN A 185 9.67 -6.70 -15.22
C GLN A 185 8.27 -6.09 -15.11
N ASN A 186 7.29 -6.86 -14.65
CA ASN A 186 5.89 -6.40 -14.46
C ASN A 186 5.65 -5.77 -13.07
N VAL A 187 6.67 -5.64 -12.22
CA VAL A 187 6.56 -5.02 -10.90
C VAL A 187 7.14 -3.61 -10.93
N LEU A 188 6.26 -2.61 -10.86
CA LEU A 188 6.68 -1.21 -10.79
C LEU A 188 7.39 -0.90 -9.47
N ARG A 189 6.89 -1.46 -8.37
CA ARG A 189 7.44 -1.23 -7.02
C ARG A 189 6.96 -2.30 -6.04
N VAL A 190 7.83 -2.68 -5.13
CA VAL A 190 7.44 -3.42 -3.93
C VAL A 190 7.44 -2.45 -2.75
N VAL A 191 6.29 -2.32 -2.08
CA VAL A 191 6.13 -1.44 -0.93
C VAL A 191 5.82 -2.25 0.32
N ALA A 192 6.37 -1.83 1.46
CA ALA A 192 6.21 -2.52 2.73
C ALA A 192 5.02 -1.97 3.53
N LEU A 193 4.17 -2.83 4.07
CA LEU A 193 3.24 -2.46 5.13
C LEU A 193 3.88 -2.68 6.52
N SER A 194 3.46 -1.89 7.52
CA SER A 194 3.99 -2.03 8.88
C SER A 194 3.38 -3.20 9.68
N GLY A 195 2.24 -3.75 9.25
CA GLY A 195 1.60 -4.95 9.81
C GLY A 195 1.21 -4.91 11.29
N GLY A 196 1.51 -3.81 11.98
CA GLY A 196 1.37 -3.66 13.42
C GLY A 196 2.69 -3.51 14.17
N TYR A 197 3.84 -3.61 13.49
CA TYR A 197 5.11 -3.20 14.05
C TYR A 197 5.08 -1.70 14.42
N THR A 198 5.75 -1.34 15.51
CA THR A 198 6.01 0.07 15.84
C THR A 198 6.88 0.72 14.76
N ARG A 199 6.81 2.04 14.60
CA ARG A 199 7.62 2.74 13.59
C ARG A 199 9.12 2.45 13.67
N PRO A 200 9.79 2.44 14.85
CA PRO A 200 11.18 2.08 14.94
C PRO A 200 11.50 0.67 14.42
N ILE A 201 10.68 -0.33 14.78
CA ILE A 201 10.85 -1.71 14.34
C ILE A 201 10.59 -1.83 12.83
N ALA A 202 9.51 -1.21 12.33
CA ALA A 202 9.20 -1.22 10.90
C ALA A 202 10.32 -0.57 10.07
N ASN A 203 10.85 0.57 10.52
CA ASN A 203 11.97 1.25 9.87
C ASN A 203 13.26 0.44 9.92
N GLN A 204 13.55 -0.23 11.04
CA GLN A 204 14.72 -1.11 11.16
C GLN A 204 14.67 -2.27 10.17
N ARG A 205 13.51 -2.96 10.08
CA ARG A 205 13.29 -4.05 9.12
C ARG A 205 13.37 -3.55 7.67
N LEU A 206 12.78 -2.39 7.39
CA LEU A 206 12.78 -1.83 6.04
C LEU A 206 14.20 -1.55 5.52
N ARG A 207 15.08 -0.97 6.34
CA ARG A 207 16.50 -0.73 5.99
C ARG A 207 17.26 -1.99 5.57
N GLN A 208 16.80 -3.16 5.98
CA GLN A 208 17.42 -4.44 5.67
C GLN A 208 16.90 -5.08 4.38
N ASN A 209 15.99 -4.41 3.67
CA ASN A 209 15.32 -4.92 2.47
C ASN A 209 15.52 -3.96 1.30
N ALA A 210 16.58 -4.18 0.54
CA ALA A 210 16.94 -3.36 -0.62
C ALA A 210 15.81 -3.33 -1.68
N GLY A 211 15.54 -2.16 -2.25
CA GLY A 211 14.52 -1.95 -3.28
C GLY A 211 13.07 -1.91 -2.77
N MET A 212 12.83 -2.13 -1.47
CA MET A 212 11.53 -1.88 -0.84
C MET A 212 11.44 -0.46 -0.30
N ILE A 213 10.27 0.19 -0.46
CA ILE A 213 9.98 1.47 0.19
C ILE A 213 8.77 1.33 1.12
N ALA A 214 8.60 2.25 2.06
CA ALA A 214 7.48 2.22 3.00
C ALA A 214 6.13 2.55 2.34
N SER A 215 5.07 1.82 2.74
CA SER A 215 3.67 2.21 2.59
C SER A 215 2.98 2.13 3.96
N PHE A 216 3.44 2.99 4.88
CA PHE A 216 3.01 2.99 6.26
C PHE A 216 1.88 4.01 6.48
N SER A 217 0.79 3.58 7.12
CA SER A 217 -0.29 4.45 7.56
C SER A 217 -0.25 4.64 9.09
N ARG A 218 -0.46 3.59 9.85
CA ARG A 218 -0.45 3.66 11.33
C ARG A 218 0.89 4.17 11.88
N ALA A 219 2.00 3.65 11.37
CA ALA A 219 3.33 4.08 11.79
C ALA A 219 3.64 5.55 11.42
N LEU A 220 3.09 6.07 10.32
CA LEU A 220 3.20 7.48 9.94
C LEU A 220 2.42 8.39 10.90
N LEU A 221 1.20 7.98 11.26
CA LEU A 221 0.28 8.80 12.07
C LEU A 221 0.57 8.73 13.57
N ASP A 222 1.50 7.88 14.01
CA ASP A 222 1.84 7.71 15.41
C ASP A 222 2.36 9.01 16.04
N GLY A 223 1.70 9.41 17.14
CA GLY A 223 1.97 10.67 17.85
C GLY A 223 1.30 11.91 17.28
N LEU A 224 0.46 11.79 16.22
CA LEU A 224 -0.40 12.88 15.75
C LEU A 224 -1.71 12.91 16.56
N SER A 225 -2.16 14.11 16.90
CA SER A 225 -3.39 14.36 17.66
C SER A 225 -4.14 15.57 17.14
N ALA A 226 -5.47 15.54 17.24
CA ALA A 226 -6.32 16.69 16.91
C ALA A 226 -6.10 17.89 17.84
N ALA A 227 -5.59 17.66 19.06
CA ALA A 227 -5.32 18.72 20.05
C ALA A 227 -4.02 19.52 19.78
N GLN A 228 -3.16 19.03 18.87
CA GLN A 228 -1.94 19.75 18.50
C GLN A 228 -2.25 21.01 17.71
N THR A 229 -1.46 22.06 17.87
CA THR A 229 -1.43 23.20 16.95
C THR A 229 -0.95 22.75 15.56
N ASP A 230 -1.17 23.53 14.51
CA ASP A 230 -0.72 23.20 13.17
C ASP A 230 0.81 23.11 13.06
N ALA A 231 1.53 23.93 13.82
CA ALA A 231 2.98 23.89 13.89
C ALA A 231 3.48 22.58 14.54
N GLU A 232 2.93 22.20 15.69
CA GLU A 232 3.29 20.95 16.38
C GLU A 232 2.92 19.71 15.53
N PHE A 233 1.73 19.73 14.92
CA PHE A 233 1.27 18.68 14.03
C PHE A 233 2.22 18.50 12.83
N ASN A 234 2.55 19.59 12.13
CA ASN A 234 3.46 19.58 11.01
C ASN A 234 4.88 19.15 11.39
N GLN A 235 5.38 19.61 12.54
CA GLN A 235 6.69 19.21 13.06
C GLN A 235 6.76 17.69 13.31
N ARG A 236 5.73 17.15 14.00
CA ARG A 236 5.65 15.73 14.29
C ARG A 236 5.52 14.88 13.02
N LEU A 237 4.67 15.33 12.09
CA LEU A 237 4.50 14.69 10.79
C LEU A 237 5.81 14.69 9.98
N SER A 238 6.49 15.84 9.92
CA SER A 238 7.78 15.99 9.23
C SER A 238 8.84 15.02 9.77
N GLN A 239 8.93 14.89 11.09
CA GLN A 239 9.84 13.94 11.73
C GLN A 239 9.49 12.49 11.34
N SER A 240 8.21 12.12 11.40
CA SER A 240 7.75 10.77 11.03
C SER A 240 8.05 10.45 9.56
N ILE A 241 7.79 11.40 8.65
CA ILE A 241 8.08 11.27 7.22
C ILE A 241 9.59 11.10 6.99
N GLN A 242 10.42 11.91 7.66
CA GLN A 242 11.88 11.83 7.51
C GLN A 242 12.41 10.47 7.95
N GLU A 243 12.04 9.99 9.14
CA GLU A 243 12.47 8.69 9.66
C GLU A 243 12.09 7.53 8.73
N ILE A 244 10.90 7.57 8.13
CA ILE A 244 10.39 6.55 7.20
C ILE A 244 11.10 6.67 5.83
N TYR A 245 11.31 7.89 5.35
CA TYR A 245 12.04 8.16 4.11
C TYR A 245 13.49 7.64 4.21
N ASP A 246 14.20 7.98 5.28
CA ASP A 246 15.57 7.51 5.51
C ASP A 246 15.66 5.97 5.59
N ALA A 247 14.60 5.32 6.10
CA ALA A 247 14.54 3.87 6.11
C ALA A 247 14.28 3.28 4.70
N SER A 248 13.53 3.98 3.86
CA SER A 248 13.21 3.54 2.50
C SER A 248 14.40 3.66 1.55
N VAL A 249 15.23 4.71 1.69
CA VAL A 249 16.38 4.93 0.80
C VAL A 249 17.65 4.20 1.27
N ALA A 250 17.77 3.87 2.54
CA ALA A 250 18.95 3.18 3.08
C ALA A 250 19.20 1.78 2.47
N GLY A 251 18.13 1.12 1.98
CA GLY A 251 18.22 -0.17 1.30
C GLY A 251 18.74 -0.06 -0.15
N GLU A 252 18.63 1.11 -0.78
CA GLU A 252 19.12 1.33 -2.15
C GLU A 252 20.64 1.49 -2.19
N ASP A 253 21.25 2.12 -1.18
CA ASP A 253 22.71 2.29 -1.07
C ASP A 253 23.45 0.96 -0.84
N ALA A 254 22.80 -0.03 -0.23
CA ALA A 254 23.38 -1.35 0.02
C ALA A 254 23.51 -2.23 -1.24
N SER A 255 22.87 -1.89 -2.34
CA SER A 255 22.93 -2.61 -3.62
C SER A 255 24.08 -2.14 -4.53
N LEU A 256 24.82 -1.09 -4.14
CA LEU A 256 25.94 -0.51 -4.88
C LEU A 256 27.33 -0.90 -4.30
N CYS A 257 27.37 -1.72 -3.25
CA CYS A 257 28.56 -2.32 -2.67
C CYS A 257 28.55 -3.84 -2.89
#